data_991beb416c0068245ab3bcb8bb7a4e4b
#
_entry.id   991beb416c0068245ab3bcb8bb7a4e4b
#
_cell.length_a   1.000
_cell.length_b   1.000
_cell.length_c   1.000
_cell.angle_alpha   90.00
_cell.angle_beta   90.00
_cell.angle_gamma   90.00
#
_symmetry.space_group_name_H-M   'P 1'
#
loop_
_entity.id
_entity.type
_entity.pdbx_description
1 polymer ?
#
loop_
_entity_poly.entity_id
_entity_poly.type
_entity_poly.pdbx_seq_one_letter_code
_entity_poly.pdbx_strand_id
1 'polypeptide(L)'
;YNVSIGVAKLIEGVLNGELVPAVNMAPVTGDIKELLPYTDLAEKLGSIYYQAEKDRVTKIEVIYSGDVTQMPTKPITLSVIKGFMKSAGDSDVNYINAELKLKELGVELVESKSSNLDKYTNLITVKFTTKKKDLAVSGTVFAKDVERIVDFFGYKLDFEPTPHVIALQNIDVPGIIGKVGTLLGANNINIGAMQWSRNRRGDKAVSFVSVDAEISDDVLQKLLEIEGVLKASRLHL
;
A
#
# COMPACT_ATOMS: atom_id res chain seq x y z
N TYR A 1 -40.86 5.39 5.65
CA TYR A 1 -40.37 5.44 4.26
C TYR A 1 -38.90 5.88 4.16
N ASN A 2 -38.46 6.89 4.92
CA ASN A 2 -37.10 7.40 4.90
C ASN A 2 -36.05 6.45 5.54
N VAL A 3 -36.43 5.69 6.56
CA VAL A 3 -35.52 4.75 7.26
C VAL A 3 -35.15 3.59 6.35
N SER A 4 -36.11 3.03 5.62
CA SER A 4 -35.87 1.88 4.70
C SER A 4 -34.95 2.28 3.55
N ILE A 5 -35.10 3.48 2.99
CA ILE A 5 -34.23 3.99 1.93
C ILE A 5 -32.83 4.26 2.49
N GLY A 6 -32.73 4.80 3.72
CA GLY A 6 -31.45 4.99 4.39
C GLY A 6 -30.70 3.70 4.62
N VAL A 7 -31.37 2.65 5.09
CA VAL A 7 -30.78 1.32 5.29
C VAL A 7 -30.35 0.70 3.96
N ALA A 8 -31.17 0.82 2.90
CA ALA A 8 -30.81 0.30 1.58
C ALA A 8 -29.53 0.96 1.02
N LYS A 9 -29.40 2.28 1.15
CA LYS A 9 -28.18 3.01 0.74
C LYS A 9 -26.94 2.61 1.56
N LEU A 10 -27.12 2.37 2.87
CA LEU A 10 -26.02 1.89 3.70
C LEU A 10 -25.58 0.49 3.28
N ILE A 11 -26.51 -0.41 2.99
CA ILE A 11 -26.21 -1.76 2.49
C ILE A 11 -25.52 -1.69 1.13
N GLU A 12 -26.01 -0.85 0.22
CA GLU A 12 -25.39 -0.63 -1.09
C GLU A 12 -23.94 -0.11 -0.93
N GLY A 13 -23.72 0.90 -0.10
CA GLY A 13 -22.37 1.42 0.20
C GLY A 13 -21.43 0.35 0.77
N VAL A 14 -21.92 -0.50 1.70
CA VAL A 14 -21.12 -1.62 2.24
C VAL A 14 -20.74 -2.62 1.15
N LEU A 15 -21.70 -2.99 0.29
CA LEU A 15 -21.47 -3.93 -0.81
C LEU A 15 -20.49 -3.37 -1.85
N ASN A 16 -20.50 -2.06 -2.06
CA ASN A 16 -19.55 -1.35 -2.92
C ASN A 16 -18.20 -1.10 -2.26
N GLY A 17 -18.04 -1.51 -0.99
CA GLY A 17 -16.78 -1.31 -0.24
C GLY A 17 -16.54 0.12 0.22
N GLU A 18 -17.59 0.95 0.27
CA GLU A 18 -17.54 2.34 0.72
C GLU A 18 -17.47 2.43 2.26
N LEU A 19 -16.87 3.53 2.75
CA LEU A 19 -16.87 3.85 4.16
C LEU A 19 -18.26 4.38 4.57
N VAL A 20 -19.07 3.54 5.21
CA VAL A 20 -20.39 3.91 5.68
C VAL A 20 -20.49 3.86 7.20
N PRO A 21 -21.31 4.71 7.85
CA PRO A 21 -21.58 4.63 9.28
C PRO A 21 -22.16 3.25 9.62
N ALA A 22 -21.51 2.49 10.49
CA ALA A 22 -21.97 1.19 10.96
C ALA A 22 -21.91 1.12 12.49
N VAL A 23 -22.74 0.26 13.10
CA VAL A 23 -22.86 0.13 14.57
C VAL A 23 -21.56 -0.31 15.24
N ASN A 24 -20.74 -1.07 14.52
CA ASN A 24 -19.42 -1.54 14.96
C ASN A 24 -18.25 -0.59 14.62
N MET A 25 -18.56 0.54 13.99
CA MET A 25 -17.61 1.63 13.76
C MET A 25 -17.92 2.78 14.72
N ALA A 26 -16.91 3.30 15.39
CA ALA A 26 -17.07 4.56 16.11
C ALA A 26 -17.61 5.64 15.16
N PRO A 27 -18.54 6.50 15.60
CA PRO A 27 -19.02 7.58 14.76
C PRO A 27 -17.82 8.35 14.20
N VAL A 28 -17.72 8.44 12.89
CA VAL A 28 -16.69 9.28 12.25
C VAL A 28 -17.08 10.72 12.55
N THR A 29 -16.47 11.30 13.58
CA THR A 29 -16.62 12.72 13.91
C THR A 29 -15.67 13.49 13.01
N GLY A 30 -16.21 14.26 12.08
CA GLY A 30 -15.43 15.06 11.12
C GLY A 30 -15.96 14.93 9.68
N ASP A 31 -15.36 15.68 8.77
CA ASP A 31 -15.70 15.57 7.35
C ASP A 31 -15.03 14.31 6.77
N ILE A 32 -15.84 13.36 6.34
CA ILE A 32 -15.39 12.12 5.70
C ILE A 32 -14.48 12.42 4.49
N LYS A 33 -14.71 13.55 3.81
CA LYS A 33 -13.89 13.95 2.65
C LYS A 33 -12.44 14.23 3.02
N GLU A 34 -12.18 14.72 4.23
CA GLU A 34 -10.81 14.94 4.69
C GLU A 34 -10.09 13.63 5.02
N LEU A 35 -10.85 12.57 5.28
CA LEU A 35 -10.32 11.24 5.62
C LEU A 35 -10.03 10.39 4.39
N LEU A 36 -10.72 10.61 3.27
CA LEU A 36 -10.61 9.78 2.06
C LEU A 36 -9.17 9.59 1.57
N PRO A 37 -8.32 10.63 1.41
CA PRO A 37 -6.95 10.43 0.94
C PRO A 37 -6.12 9.54 1.87
N TYR A 38 -6.39 9.60 3.18
CA TYR A 38 -5.69 8.75 4.16
C TYR A 38 -6.17 7.31 4.13
N THR A 39 -7.48 7.08 3.88
CA THR A 39 -8.02 5.73 3.73
C THR A 39 -7.56 5.09 2.43
N ASP A 40 -7.51 5.85 1.34
CA ASP A 40 -7.04 5.37 0.04
C ASP A 40 -5.55 5.02 0.10
N LEU A 41 -4.71 5.91 0.64
CA LEU A 41 -3.30 5.62 0.89
C LEU A 41 -3.12 4.37 1.76
N ALA A 42 -3.89 4.26 2.85
CA ALA A 42 -3.81 3.15 3.78
C ALA A 42 -4.16 1.79 3.13
N GLU A 43 -5.19 1.76 2.26
CA GLU A 43 -5.54 0.55 1.49
C GLU A 43 -4.38 0.14 0.57
N LYS A 44 -3.76 1.10 -0.12
CA LYS A 44 -2.58 0.87 -0.96
C LYS A 44 -1.39 0.35 -0.14
N LEU A 45 -1.06 0.98 1.00
CA LEU A 45 0.02 0.51 1.88
C LEU A 45 -0.23 -0.92 2.39
N GLY A 46 -1.48 -1.25 2.74
CA GLY A 46 -1.88 -2.59 3.13
C GLY A 46 -1.68 -3.61 2.01
N SER A 47 -2.02 -3.25 0.78
CA SER A 47 -1.97 -4.14 -0.38
C SER A 47 -0.55 -4.51 -0.82
N ILE A 48 0.43 -3.65 -0.59
CA ILE A 48 1.81 -3.80 -1.06
C ILE A 48 2.46 -5.10 -0.58
N TYR A 49 2.17 -5.51 0.66
CA TYR A 49 2.89 -6.63 1.26
C TYR A 49 2.73 -7.93 0.45
N TYR A 50 1.50 -8.39 0.21
CA TYR A 50 1.29 -9.65 -0.52
C TYR A 50 1.62 -9.58 -2.00
N GLN A 51 1.61 -8.40 -2.58
CA GLN A 51 2.01 -8.20 -3.97
C GLN A 51 3.54 -8.25 -4.13
N ALA A 52 4.28 -7.77 -3.11
CA ALA A 52 5.74 -7.77 -3.12
C ALA A 52 6.36 -8.97 -2.41
N GLU A 53 5.76 -9.45 -1.34
CA GLU A 53 6.22 -10.55 -0.49
C GLU A 53 5.08 -11.52 -0.24
N LYS A 54 5.37 -12.81 -0.08
CA LYS A 54 4.33 -13.84 0.10
C LYS A 54 4.47 -14.63 1.41
N ASP A 55 5.37 -14.20 2.30
CA ASP A 55 5.55 -14.85 3.60
C ASP A 55 4.32 -14.59 4.50
N ARG A 56 3.93 -15.60 5.29
CA ARG A 56 2.79 -15.49 6.19
C ARG A 56 3.05 -14.43 7.26
N VAL A 57 2.19 -13.41 7.31
CA VAL A 57 2.19 -12.37 8.34
C VAL A 57 1.59 -12.93 9.62
N THR A 58 2.19 -12.59 10.76
CA THR A 58 1.70 -12.93 12.10
C THR A 58 1.21 -11.72 12.87
N LYS A 59 1.68 -10.51 12.49
CA LYS A 59 1.27 -9.25 13.11
C LYS A 59 1.31 -8.12 12.09
N ILE A 60 0.32 -7.24 12.14
CA ILE A 60 0.28 -5.95 11.45
C ILE A 60 0.25 -4.86 12.51
N GLU A 61 1.19 -3.93 12.43
CA GLU A 61 1.21 -2.74 13.27
C GLU A 61 1.05 -1.49 12.39
N VAL A 62 0.03 -0.68 12.69
CA VAL A 62 -0.22 0.60 12.00
C VAL A 62 0.21 1.73 12.94
N ILE A 63 1.19 2.50 12.51
CA ILE A 63 1.80 3.58 13.29
C ILE A 63 1.43 4.90 12.65
N TYR A 64 0.80 5.76 13.43
CA TYR A 64 0.39 7.11 13.03
C TYR A 64 1.33 8.14 13.62
N SER A 65 1.83 9.06 12.79
CA SER A 65 2.71 10.15 13.22
C SER A 65 2.25 11.49 12.64
N GLY A 66 2.35 12.55 13.42
CA GLY A 66 1.97 13.91 13.02
C GLY A 66 0.46 14.14 13.03
N ASP A 67 -0.02 15.01 12.13
CA ASP A 67 -1.40 15.50 12.13
C ASP A 67 -2.45 14.40 12.02
N VAL A 68 -2.14 13.30 11.34
CA VAL A 68 -3.02 12.13 11.23
C VAL A 68 -3.39 11.52 12.58
N THR A 69 -2.61 11.77 13.64
CA THR A 69 -2.90 11.29 15.00
C THR A 69 -4.13 11.95 15.62
N GLN A 70 -4.54 13.11 15.11
CA GLN A 70 -5.71 13.85 15.54
C GLN A 70 -6.99 13.45 14.81
N MET A 71 -6.86 12.66 13.74
CA MET A 71 -7.98 12.15 12.97
C MET A 71 -8.54 10.86 13.57
N PRO A 72 -9.77 10.46 13.20
CA PRO A 72 -10.29 9.11 13.46
C PRO A 72 -9.42 8.06 12.76
N THR A 73 -8.54 7.36 13.50
CA THR A 73 -7.59 6.39 12.94
C THR A 73 -8.24 5.06 12.57
N LYS A 74 -9.37 4.72 13.17
CA LYS A 74 -10.04 3.43 12.95
C LYS A 74 -10.38 3.14 11.48
N PRO A 75 -10.99 4.06 10.71
CA PRO A 75 -11.22 3.85 9.28
C PRO A 75 -9.93 3.64 8.49
N ILE A 76 -8.86 4.36 8.86
CA ILE A 76 -7.55 4.23 8.20
C ILE A 76 -6.96 2.85 8.46
N THR A 77 -7.00 2.35 9.71
CA THR A 77 -6.58 0.99 10.06
C THR A 77 -7.38 -0.07 9.30
N LEU A 78 -8.71 0.10 9.23
CA LEU A 78 -9.57 -0.83 8.49
C LEU A 78 -9.24 -0.85 6.99
N SER A 79 -8.85 0.31 6.41
CA SER A 79 -8.37 0.37 5.03
C SER A 79 -7.07 -0.41 4.83
N VAL A 80 -6.12 -0.32 5.77
CA VAL A 80 -4.90 -1.16 5.73
C VAL A 80 -5.25 -2.64 5.68
N ILE A 81 -6.15 -3.09 6.58
CA ILE A 81 -6.56 -4.50 6.63
C ILE A 81 -7.26 -4.90 5.33
N LYS A 82 -8.16 -4.05 4.83
CA LYS A 82 -8.88 -4.28 3.58
C LYS A 82 -7.92 -4.48 2.40
N GLY A 83 -6.94 -3.58 2.23
CA GLY A 83 -5.92 -3.69 1.19
C GLY A 83 -5.06 -4.96 1.34
N PHE A 84 -4.64 -5.28 2.56
CA PHE A 84 -3.88 -6.48 2.88
C PHE A 84 -4.66 -7.77 2.53
N MET A 85 -5.91 -7.87 2.96
CA MET A 85 -6.75 -9.04 2.73
C MET A 85 -7.13 -9.22 1.26
N LYS A 86 -7.48 -8.13 0.56
CA LYS A 86 -7.75 -8.17 -0.90
C LYS A 86 -6.55 -8.68 -1.67
N SER A 87 -5.35 -8.17 -1.37
CA SER A 87 -4.12 -8.62 -2.03
C SER A 87 -3.74 -10.07 -1.68
N ALA A 88 -4.25 -10.59 -0.56
CA ALA A 88 -4.14 -12.00 -0.17
C ALA A 88 -5.18 -12.91 -0.86
N GLY A 89 -6.10 -12.34 -1.64
CA GLY A 89 -7.13 -13.08 -2.39
C GLY A 89 -8.52 -13.08 -1.76
N ASP A 90 -8.76 -12.34 -0.66
CA ASP A 90 -10.10 -12.21 -0.06
C ASP A 90 -10.84 -11.01 -0.66
N SER A 91 -11.65 -11.26 -1.70
CA SER A 91 -12.45 -10.24 -2.38
C SER A 91 -13.63 -9.72 -1.54
N ASP A 92 -14.07 -10.47 -0.54
CA ASP A 92 -15.30 -10.17 0.22
C ASP A 92 -15.03 -9.30 1.45
N VAL A 93 -13.76 -8.89 1.66
CA VAL A 93 -13.39 -8.03 2.77
C VAL A 93 -13.93 -6.61 2.58
N ASN A 94 -14.51 -6.08 3.66
CA ASN A 94 -15.03 -4.72 3.73
C ASN A 94 -14.77 -4.11 5.12
N TYR A 95 -15.13 -2.85 5.34
CA TYR A 95 -14.90 -2.15 6.59
C TYR A 95 -15.58 -2.79 7.83
N ILE A 96 -16.64 -3.59 7.62
CA ILE A 96 -17.40 -4.23 8.71
C ILE A 96 -16.73 -5.53 9.16
N ASN A 97 -16.23 -6.33 8.22
CA ASN A 97 -15.71 -7.68 8.50
C ASN A 97 -14.17 -7.77 8.56
N ALA A 98 -13.46 -6.71 8.19
CA ALA A 98 -12.01 -6.72 8.04
C ALA A 98 -11.27 -7.23 9.29
N GLU A 99 -11.59 -6.71 10.48
CA GLU A 99 -10.92 -7.13 11.72
C GLU A 99 -11.26 -8.56 12.10
N LEU A 100 -12.52 -8.98 11.92
CA LEU A 100 -12.93 -10.35 12.21
C LEU A 100 -12.15 -11.34 11.34
N LYS A 101 -12.12 -11.09 10.03
CA LYS A 101 -11.37 -11.91 9.06
C LYS A 101 -9.88 -11.94 9.38
N LEU A 102 -9.27 -10.80 9.72
CA LEU A 102 -7.86 -10.75 10.12
C LEU A 102 -7.58 -11.62 11.35
N LYS A 103 -8.47 -11.56 12.35
CA LYS A 103 -8.38 -12.37 13.57
C LYS A 103 -8.53 -13.86 13.26
N GLU A 104 -9.43 -14.24 12.35
CA GLU A 104 -9.61 -15.63 11.90
C GLU A 104 -8.35 -16.19 11.23
N LEU A 105 -7.57 -15.35 10.54
CA LEU A 105 -6.26 -15.71 10.00
C LEU A 105 -5.18 -15.85 11.08
N GLY A 106 -5.46 -15.47 12.33
CA GLY A 106 -4.52 -15.48 13.43
C GLY A 106 -3.45 -14.38 13.33
N VAL A 107 -3.78 -13.27 12.68
CA VAL A 107 -2.89 -12.11 12.56
C VAL A 107 -3.23 -11.11 13.66
N GLU A 108 -2.24 -10.76 14.48
CA GLU A 108 -2.36 -9.73 15.51
C GLU A 108 -2.41 -8.34 14.85
N LEU A 109 -3.34 -7.48 15.28
CA LEU A 109 -3.43 -6.09 14.88
C LEU A 109 -3.03 -5.18 16.04
N VAL A 110 -2.13 -4.25 15.78
CA VAL A 110 -1.70 -3.22 16.74
C VAL A 110 -1.82 -1.85 16.09
N GLU A 111 -2.43 -0.91 16.80
CA GLU A 111 -2.40 0.52 16.45
C GLU A 111 -1.51 1.26 17.43
N SER A 112 -0.66 2.13 16.94
CA SER A 112 0.18 2.97 17.78
C SER A 112 0.25 4.41 17.23
N LYS A 113 0.45 5.36 18.14
CA LYS A 113 0.68 6.78 17.81
C LYS A 113 2.10 7.14 18.22
N SER A 114 2.84 7.75 17.30
CA SER A 114 4.20 8.19 17.55
C SER A 114 4.27 9.71 17.58
N SER A 115 4.95 10.25 18.58
CA SER A 115 5.31 11.67 18.63
C SER A 115 6.53 12.01 17.77
N ASN A 116 7.18 11.01 17.22
CA ASN A 116 8.35 11.19 16.37
C ASN A 116 7.90 11.72 15.01
N LEU A 117 8.02 13.03 14.83
CA LEU A 117 7.83 13.70 13.55
C LEU A 117 9.18 13.64 12.81
N ASP A 118 9.23 12.81 11.80
CA ASP A 118 10.29 12.84 10.81
C ASP A 118 10.06 14.07 9.88
N LYS A 119 10.44 14.03 8.65
CA LYS A 119 10.36 15.11 7.66
C LYS A 119 8.93 15.44 7.19
N TYR A 120 7.92 14.68 7.60
CA TYR A 120 6.54 14.75 7.09
C TYR A 120 5.58 15.25 8.17
N THR A 121 4.62 16.12 7.79
CA THR A 121 3.59 16.64 8.70
C THR A 121 2.61 15.56 9.14
N ASN A 122 2.45 14.52 8.32
CA ASN A 122 1.67 13.33 8.62
C ASN A 122 2.37 12.09 8.03
N LEU A 123 2.27 10.97 8.70
CA LEU A 123 2.87 9.71 8.22
C LEU A 123 2.05 8.52 8.71
N ILE A 124 1.73 7.61 7.80
CA ILE A 124 1.18 6.30 8.11
C ILE A 124 2.25 5.27 7.81
N THR A 125 2.65 4.48 8.82
CA THR A 125 3.57 3.37 8.64
C THR A 125 2.85 2.07 8.95
N VAL A 126 2.92 1.12 8.02
CA VAL A 126 2.39 -0.23 8.20
C VAL A 126 3.57 -1.19 8.30
N LYS A 127 3.70 -1.83 9.45
CA LYS A 127 4.74 -2.82 9.71
C LYS A 127 4.14 -4.22 9.70
N PHE A 128 4.72 -5.08 8.90
CA PHE A 128 4.35 -6.49 8.76
C PHE A 128 5.41 -7.35 9.42
N THR A 129 5.02 -8.12 10.44
CA THR A 129 5.90 -9.08 11.12
C THR A 129 5.61 -10.49 10.62
N THR A 130 6.66 -11.20 10.25
CA THR A 130 6.62 -12.60 9.88
C THR A 130 7.54 -13.41 10.79
N LYS A 131 7.57 -14.74 10.63
CA LYS A 131 8.55 -15.57 11.35
C LYS A 131 10.00 -15.33 10.93
N LYS A 132 10.24 -14.70 9.77
CA LYS A 132 11.58 -14.51 9.19
C LYS A 132 12.10 -13.09 9.34
N LYS A 133 11.24 -12.10 9.20
CA LYS A 133 11.63 -10.68 9.14
C LYS A 133 10.46 -9.75 9.43
N ASP A 134 10.80 -8.53 9.78
CA ASP A 134 9.88 -7.39 9.84
C ASP A 134 10.09 -6.52 8.61
N LEU A 135 9.01 -6.10 7.96
CA LEU A 135 9.01 -5.20 6.83
C LEU A 135 8.04 -4.07 7.07
N ALA A 136 8.41 -2.87 6.69
CA ALA A 136 7.54 -1.71 6.84
C ALA A 136 7.41 -0.95 5.52
N VAL A 137 6.21 -0.42 5.29
CA VAL A 137 5.95 0.55 4.23
C VAL A 137 5.38 1.81 4.87
N SER A 138 5.75 2.97 4.35
CA SER A 138 5.23 4.23 4.87
C SER A 138 4.76 5.13 3.76
N GLY A 139 3.69 5.85 4.04
CA GLY A 139 3.13 6.83 3.12
C GLY A 139 2.67 8.10 3.84
N THR A 140 2.54 9.17 3.08
CA THR A 140 2.09 10.47 3.53
C THR A 140 1.12 11.08 2.52
N VAL A 141 0.27 11.97 2.97
CA VAL A 141 -0.61 12.76 2.12
C VAL A 141 -0.07 14.19 2.10
N PHE A 142 0.39 14.66 0.94
CA PHE A 142 0.75 16.04 0.69
C PHE A 142 -0.47 16.80 0.16
N ALA A 143 -0.72 17.99 0.66
CA ALA A 143 -1.90 18.75 0.29
C ALA A 143 -3.20 17.91 0.40
N LYS A 144 -4.29 18.32 -0.26
CA LYS A 144 -5.58 17.67 -0.04
C LYS A 144 -5.68 16.23 -0.58
N ASP A 145 -4.96 15.90 -1.67
CA ASP A 145 -5.19 14.66 -2.41
C ASP A 145 -3.91 14.06 -3.02
N VAL A 146 -2.74 14.46 -2.55
CA VAL A 146 -1.47 14.02 -3.14
C VAL A 146 -0.83 12.97 -2.25
N GLU A 147 -1.08 11.71 -2.56
CA GLU A 147 -0.50 10.58 -1.87
C GLU A 147 0.94 10.30 -2.31
N ARG A 148 1.79 9.92 -1.36
CA ARG A 148 3.16 9.47 -1.62
C ARG A 148 3.52 8.27 -0.77
N ILE A 149 4.14 7.27 -1.38
CA ILE A 149 4.86 6.21 -0.68
C ILE A 149 6.28 6.72 -0.47
N VAL A 150 6.72 6.76 0.80
CA VAL A 150 7.99 7.40 1.19
C VAL A 150 8.99 6.45 1.83
N ASP A 151 8.57 5.24 2.16
CA ASP A 151 9.43 4.13 2.57
C ASP A 151 8.87 2.81 2.03
N PHE A 152 9.74 1.99 1.47
CA PHE A 152 9.39 0.64 1.05
C PHE A 152 10.47 -0.31 1.56
N PHE A 153 10.12 -1.05 2.61
CA PHE A 153 10.96 -2.08 3.21
C PHE A 153 12.37 -1.56 3.59
N GLY A 154 12.41 -0.31 4.10
CA GLY A 154 13.64 0.35 4.53
C GLY A 154 14.37 1.15 3.45
N TYR A 155 13.83 1.21 2.23
CA TYR A 155 14.34 2.09 1.18
C TYR A 155 13.52 3.37 1.14
N LYS A 156 14.18 4.51 1.31
CA LYS A 156 13.53 5.84 1.23
C LYS A 156 13.28 6.21 -0.23
N LEU A 157 12.08 6.64 -0.53
CA LEU A 157 11.65 7.06 -1.87
C LEU A 157 10.61 8.18 -1.76
N ASP A 158 10.18 8.71 -2.87
CA ASP A 158 9.07 9.65 -3.01
C ASP A 158 8.31 9.27 -4.27
N PHE A 159 7.34 8.38 -4.12
CA PHE A 159 6.66 7.75 -5.25
C PHE A 159 5.15 7.98 -5.16
N GLU A 160 4.55 8.43 -6.27
CA GLU A 160 3.11 8.52 -6.42
C GLU A 160 2.52 7.13 -6.71
N PRO A 161 1.60 6.62 -5.88
CA PRO A 161 0.99 5.32 -6.11
C PRO A 161 0.02 5.39 -7.30
N THR A 162 0.48 4.89 -8.45
CA THR A 162 -0.33 4.77 -9.67
C THR A 162 -0.91 3.36 -9.79
N PRO A 163 -1.98 3.14 -10.62
CA PRO A 163 -2.63 1.83 -10.70
C PRO A 163 -1.72 0.67 -11.10
N HIS A 164 -0.73 0.92 -11.97
CA HIS A 164 0.19 -0.11 -12.45
C HIS A 164 1.63 0.25 -12.16
N VAL A 165 2.23 -0.49 -11.24
CA VAL A 165 3.61 -0.26 -10.79
C VAL A 165 4.41 -1.55 -10.85
N ILE A 166 5.63 -1.46 -11.36
CA ILE A 166 6.62 -2.53 -11.28
C ILE A 166 7.58 -2.17 -10.13
N ALA A 167 7.61 -2.99 -9.09
CA ALA A 167 8.61 -2.89 -8.03
C ALA A 167 9.76 -3.85 -8.34
N LEU A 168 10.97 -3.33 -8.45
CA LEU A 168 12.18 -4.11 -8.70
C LEU A 168 13.12 -4.01 -7.51
N GLN A 169 13.84 -5.10 -7.22
CA GLN A 169 15.03 -5.09 -6.41
C GLN A 169 16.20 -5.59 -7.25
N ASN A 170 17.30 -4.87 -7.27
CA ASN A 170 18.47 -5.19 -8.08
C ASN A 170 19.78 -4.88 -7.33
N ILE A 171 20.89 -5.36 -7.86
CA ILE A 171 22.23 -4.93 -7.48
C ILE A 171 22.46 -3.54 -8.08
N ASP A 172 23.01 -2.60 -7.29
CA ASP A 172 23.27 -1.22 -7.73
C ASP A 172 24.53 -1.17 -8.61
N VAL A 173 24.35 -1.49 -9.89
CA VAL A 173 25.43 -1.45 -10.90
C VAL A 173 24.99 -0.64 -12.13
N PRO A 174 25.95 -0.02 -12.86
CA PRO A 174 25.63 0.70 -14.08
C PRO A 174 24.92 -0.18 -15.12
N GLY A 175 23.98 0.43 -15.84
CA GLY A 175 23.28 -0.21 -16.96
C GLY A 175 21.93 -0.86 -16.62
N ILE A 176 21.61 -1.13 -15.36
CA ILE A 176 20.31 -1.75 -14.99
C ILE A 176 19.12 -0.93 -15.47
N ILE A 177 19.12 0.38 -15.24
CA ILE A 177 18.04 1.28 -15.69
C ILE A 177 17.85 1.18 -17.21
N GLY A 178 18.95 1.20 -17.97
CA GLY A 178 18.91 1.08 -19.42
C GLY A 178 18.33 -0.29 -19.88
N LYS A 179 18.77 -1.39 -19.27
CA LYS A 179 18.26 -2.73 -19.59
C LYS A 179 16.74 -2.82 -19.30
N VAL A 180 16.28 -2.32 -18.16
CA VAL A 180 14.85 -2.30 -17.78
C VAL A 180 14.06 -1.45 -18.77
N GLY A 181 14.49 -0.20 -19.05
CA GLY A 181 13.79 0.68 -19.97
C GLY A 181 13.74 0.14 -21.40
N THR A 182 14.84 -0.44 -21.90
CA THR A 182 14.88 -1.09 -23.22
C THR A 182 13.92 -2.28 -23.31
N LEU A 183 13.87 -3.12 -22.27
CA LEU A 183 12.97 -4.28 -22.23
C LEU A 183 11.51 -3.83 -22.24
N LEU A 184 11.14 -2.85 -21.43
CA LEU A 184 9.77 -2.31 -21.40
C LEU A 184 9.38 -1.70 -22.74
N GLY A 185 10.25 -0.87 -23.33
CA GLY A 185 10.02 -0.28 -24.66
C GLY A 185 9.88 -1.32 -25.78
N ALA A 186 10.70 -2.40 -25.76
CA ALA A 186 10.61 -3.49 -26.72
C ALA A 186 9.29 -4.30 -26.59
N ASN A 187 8.61 -4.22 -25.44
CA ASN A 187 7.29 -4.82 -25.22
C ASN A 187 6.14 -3.80 -25.32
N ASN A 188 6.38 -2.62 -25.92
CA ASN A 188 5.40 -1.51 -26.07
C ASN A 188 4.80 -1.02 -24.75
N ILE A 189 5.57 -1.07 -23.66
CA ILE A 189 5.16 -0.58 -22.35
C ILE A 189 5.78 0.80 -22.14
N ASN A 190 4.92 1.81 -22.01
CA ASN A 190 5.35 3.17 -21.72
C ASN A 190 5.59 3.36 -20.22
N ILE A 191 6.63 4.12 -19.88
CA ILE A 191 7.02 4.45 -18.51
C ILE A 191 6.51 5.86 -18.21
N GLY A 192 5.59 5.98 -17.27
CA GLY A 192 5.07 7.27 -16.79
C GLY A 192 6.01 7.95 -15.80
N ALA A 193 6.54 7.18 -14.85
CA ALA A 193 7.50 7.67 -13.86
C ALA A 193 8.44 6.54 -13.41
N MET A 194 9.63 6.90 -12.96
CA MET A 194 10.58 5.96 -12.41
C MET A 194 11.28 6.57 -11.19
N GLN A 195 11.21 5.87 -10.07
CA GLN A 195 11.91 6.23 -8.85
C GLN A 195 12.91 5.13 -8.52
N TRP A 196 14.15 5.52 -8.25
CA TRP A 196 15.23 4.61 -7.87
C TRP A 196 15.77 4.97 -6.50
N SER A 197 15.89 3.99 -5.61
CA SER A 197 16.40 4.19 -4.26
C SER A 197 17.45 3.16 -3.89
N ARG A 198 18.48 3.59 -3.17
CA ARG A 198 19.51 2.73 -2.62
C ARG A 198 19.92 3.21 -1.23
N ASN A 199 20.26 2.28 -0.36
CA ASN A 199 20.77 2.61 0.97
C ASN A 199 22.29 2.84 0.96
N ARG A 200 23.02 2.06 0.12
CA ARG A 200 24.48 2.19 -0.04
C ARG A 200 24.87 1.95 -1.49
N ARG A 201 25.91 2.64 -1.95
CA ARG A 201 26.48 2.44 -3.29
C ARG A 201 27.01 1.01 -3.44
N GLY A 202 26.65 0.35 -4.55
CA GLY A 202 27.12 -1.01 -4.87
C GLY A 202 26.41 -2.13 -4.11
N ASP A 203 25.43 -1.81 -3.25
CA ASP A 203 24.57 -2.76 -2.55
C ASP A 203 23.28 -2.99 -3.35
N LYS A 204 22.22 -3.41 -2.70
CA LYS A 204 20.89 -3.53 -3.30
C LYS A 204 20.24 -2.18 -3.48
N ALA A 205 19.54 -2.03 -4.59
CA ALA A 205 18.66 -0.92 -4.87
C ALA A 205 17.24 -1.44 -5.07
N VAL A 206 16.25 -0.57 -4.87
CA VAL A 206 14.88 -0.80 -5.27
C VAL A 206 14.44 0.28 -6.24
N SER A 207 13.57 -0.09 -7.19
CA SER A 207 12.95 0.86 -8.08
C SER A 207 11.45 0.62 -8.19
N PHE A 208 10.73 1.72 -8.35
CA PHE A 208 9.33 1.75 -8.69
C PHE A 208 9.19 2.36 -10.08
N VAL A 209 8.56 1.62 -10.97
CA VAL A 209 8.31 2.04 -12.35
C VAL A 209 6.81 2.07 -12.56
N SER A 210 6.26 3.28 -12.69
CA SER A 210 4.88 3.50 -13.09
C SER A 210 4.74 3.26 -14.58
N VAL A 211 3.78 2.44 -14.98
CA VAL A 211 3.51 2.10 -16.37
C VAL A 211 2.04 2.33 -16.72
N ASP A 212 1.75 2.58 -18.00
CA ASP A 212 0.41 2.95 -18.46
C ASP A 212 -0.57 1.77 -18.50
N ALA A 213 -0.08 0.53 -18.42
CA ALA A 213 -0.88 -0.67 -18.48
C ALA A 213 -0.29 -1.80 -17.63
N GLU A 214 -1.14 -2.75 -17.28
CA GLU A 214 -0.68 -3.96 -16.58
C GLU A 214 0.29 -4.76 -17.45
N ILE A 215 1.42 -5.17 -16.86
CA ILE A 215 2.41 -6.03 -17.54
C ILE A 215 2.03 -7.50 -17.46
N SER A 216 2.31 -8.26 -18.50
CA SER A 216 2.11 -9.71 -18.55
C SER A 216 3.12 -10.47 -17.67
N ASP A 217 2.82 -11.73 -17.37
CA ASP A 217 3.77 -12.62 -16.69
C ASP A 217 5.06 -12.82 -17.48
N ASP A 218 4.98 -12.84 -18.82
CA ASP A 218 6.13 -12.96 -19.73
C ASP A 218 7.09 -11.76 -19.55
N VAL A 219 6.55 -10.54 -19.50
CA VAL A 219 7.37 -9.33 -19.27
C VAL A 219 7.99 -9.35 -17.87
N LEU A 220 7.22 -9.77 -16.85
CA LEU A 220 7.73 -9.89 -15.49
C LEU A 220 8.87 -10.91 -15.41
N GLN A 221 8.74 -12.04 -16.11
CA GLN A 221 9.79 -13.05 -16.18
C GLN A 221 11.04 -12.53 -16.89
N LYS A 222 10.90 -11.84 -18.02
CA LYS A 222 12.01 -11.21 -18.73
C LYS A 222 12.74 -10.16 -17.87
N LEU A 223 12.02 -9.43 -17.02
CA LEU A 223 12.65 -8.50 -16.06
C LEU A 223 13.52 -9.24 -15.05
N LEU A 224 13.10 -10.43 -14.58
CA LEU A 224 13.88 -11.27 -13.68
C LEU A 224 15.12 -11.88 -14.35
N GLU A 225 15.12 -12.04 -15.68
CA GLU A 225 16.27 -12.56 -16.46
C GLU A 225 17.35 -11.48 -16.68
N ILE A 226 17.06 -10.21 -16.42
CA ILE A 226 18.07 -9.16 -16.49
C ILE A 226 19.13 -9.43 -15.41
N GLU A 227 20.37 -9.63 -15.84
CA GLU A 227 21.49 -9.79 -14.91
C GLU A 227 21.57 -8.63 -13.91
N GLY A 228 21.56 -8.95 -12.64
CA GLY A 228 21.55 -7.99 -11.55
C GLY A 228 20.16 -7.66 -10.99
N VAL A 229 19.07 -8.04 -11.65
CA VAL A 229 17.71 -8.00 -11.06
C VAL A 229 17.54 -9.20 -10.14
N LEU A 230 17.14 -8.94 -8.90
CA LEU A 230 16.98 -9.94 -7.84
C LEU A 230 15.52 -10.31 -7.62
N LYS A 231 14.61 -9.34 -7.84
CA LYS A 231 13.18 -9.51 -7.65
C LYS A 231 12.42 -8.52 -8.53
N ALA A 232 11.30 -8.97 -9.04
CA ALA A 232 10.33 -8.14 -9.75
C ALA A 232 8.92 -8.50 -9.27
N SER A 233 8.09 -7.48 -9.04
CA SER A 233 6.70 -7.65 -8.60
C SER A 233 5.82 -6.63 -9.30
N ARG A 234 4.60 -7.04 -9.65
CA ARG A 234 3.54 -6.10 -10.05
C ARG A 234 2.82 -5.62 -8.81
N LEU A 235 2.60 -4.33 -8.73
CA LEU A 235 1.77 -3.72 -7.70
C LEU A 235 0.59 -3.03 -8.38
N HIS A 236 -0.60 -3.29 -7.89
CA HIS A 236 -1.85 -2.60 -8.20
C HIS A 236 -2.19 -1.72 -7.01
N LEU A 237 -2.08 -0.37 -7.17
CA LEU A 237 -2.23 0.58 -6.08
C LEU A 237 -3.37 1.59 -6.30
#